data_479da33666bc82b01a707dfe465220f4
#
_entry.id   479da33666bc82b01a707dfe465220f4
#
_cell.length_a   1.000
_cell.length_b   1.000
_cell.length_c   1.000
_cell.angle_alpha   90.00
_cell.angle_beta   90.00
_cell.angle_gamma   90.00
#
_symmetry.space_group_name_H-M   'P 1'
#
loop_
_entity.id
_entity.type
_entity.pdbx_description
1 polymer ?
#
loop_
_entity_poly.entity_id
_entity_poly.type
_entity_poly.pdbx_seq_one_letter_code
_entity_poly.pdbx_strand_id
1 'polypeptide(L)'
;MGWRDRGSVAAAGRCAARRGTRAAVWAYATSQFSEVAAVVYDFSPSRAGEHARNFLQDWKGKLVCDDFGGYKASFELSVTEIGCMAHARRKFFELHATNKSTLAEQALRYIQLLYEIEREVRDLEPDLRRRIRQEKAVPVMNMLHAWMIAQRDLVPEGSAIRSTRLQPETLGSAVALPR
;
A
#
# COMPACT_ATOMS: atom_id res chain seq x y z
N MET A 1 -18.66 -11.04 -18.77
CA MET A 1 -17.23 -11.36 -18.52
C MET A 1 -16.78 -10.48 -17.40
N GLY A 2 -16.66 -11.05 -16.20
CA GLY A 2 -16.52 -10.27 -14.98
C GLY A 2 -15.11 -9.78 -14.75
N TRP A 3 -14.99 -8.60 -14.21
CA TRP A 3 -13.79 -7.96 -13.66
C TRP A 3 -12.98 -8.88 -12.71
N ARG A 4 -13.56 -10.02 -12.31
CA ARG A 4 -13.09 -10.96 -11.29
C ARG A 4 -12.07 -11.99 -11.76
N ASP A 5 -11.88 -12.22 -13.06
CA ASP A 5 -11.20 -13.43 -13.54
C ASP A 5 -9.68 -13.30 -13.73
N ARG A 6 -9.07 -12.19 -13.35
CA ARG A 6 -7.63 -11.99 -13.57
C ARG A 6 -6.97 -11.54 -12.29
N GLY A 7 -5.93 -12.23 -11.87
CA GLY A 7 -5.13 -11.97 -10.67
C GLY A 7 -4.51 -10.56 -10.60
N SER A 8 -5.34 -9.56 -10.87
CA SER A 8 -4.98 -8.15 -10.97
C SER A 8 -4.84 -7.55 -9.58
N VAL A 9 -3.81 -6.74 -9.41
CA VAL A 9 -3.68 -5.88 -8.24
C VAL A 9 -4.69 -4.76 -8.39
N ALA A 10 -5.65 -4.64 -7.49
CA ALA A 10 -6.56 -3.52 -7.42
C ALA A 10 -6.06 -2.51 -6.37
N ALA A 11 -6.08 -1.24 -6.69
CA ALA A 11 -5.84 -0.17 -5.73
C ALA A 11 -7.18 0.39 -5.27
N ALA A 12 -7.40 0.42 -3.96
CA ALA A 12 -8.57 1.06 -3.36
C ALA A 12 -8.14 2.38 -2.72
N GLY A 13 -8.74 3.46 -3.16
CA GLY A 13 -8.50 4.80 -2.65
C GLY A 13 -9.81 5.46 -2.22
N ARG A 14 -9.72 6.48 -1.36
CA ARG A 14 -10.87 7.24 -0.85
C ARG A 14 -10.90 8.63 -1.47
N CYS A 15 -12.07 9.06 -1.95
CA CYS A 15 -12.35 10.49 -2.12
C CYS A 15 -13.00 11.05 -0.86
N ALA A 16 -12.59 12.24 -0.44
CA ALA A 16 -13.15 12.90 0.72
C ALA A 16 -14.62 13.30 0.47
N ALA A 17 -15.49 12.97 1.41
CA ALA A 17 -16.84 13.51 1.43
C ALA A 17 -16.83 15.01 1.80
N ARG A 18 -17.74 15.80 1.24
CA ARG A 18 -17.97 17.19 1.66
C ARG A 18 -18.34 17.24 3.15
N ARG A 19 -17.94 18.33 3.84
CA ARG A 19 -18.33 18.58 5.24
C ARG A 19 -19.86 18.42 5.38
N GLY A 20 -20.28 17.53 6.26
CA GLY A 20 -21.68 17.33 6.64
C GLY A 20 -22.32 16.03 6.17
N THR A 21 -21.80 15.31 5.19
CA THR A 21 -22.28 13.99 4.80
C THR A 21 -21.25 12.90 5.13
N ARG A 22 -21.70 11.82 5.77
CA ARG A 22 -20.84 10.66 6.08
C ARG A 22 -20.63 9.73 4.87
N ALA A 23 -21.04 10.16 3.69
CA ALA A 23 -20.91 9.40 2.47
C ALA A 23 -19.46 9.27 2.01
N ALA A 24 -19.13 8.14 1.40
CA ALA A 24 -17.81 7.85 0.86
C ALA A 24 -17.91 7.38 -0.60
N VAL A 25 -16.89 7.69 -1.37
CA VAL A 25 -16.68 7.11 -2.70
C VAL A 25 -15.47 6.20 -2.61
N TRP A 26 -15.65 4.94 -2.96
CA TRP A 26 -14.60 3.97 -3.10
C TRP A 26 -14.12 3.95 -4.55
N ALA A 27 -12.84 3.97 -4.77
CA ALA A 27 -12.27 3.85 -6.10
C ALA A 27 -11.43 2.57 -6.18
N TYR A 28 -11.78 1.70 -7.08
CA TYR A 28 -11.05 0.46 -7.36
C TYR A 28 -10.45 0.57 -8.75
N ALA A 29 -9.15 0.36 -8.86
CA ALA A 29 -8.46 0.41 -10.13
C ALA A 29 -7.74 -0.91 -10.41
N THR A 30 -7.71 -1.32 -11.65
CA THR A 30 -6.88 -2.42 -12.07
C THR A 30 -5.40 -2.03 -12.00
N SER A 31 -4.53 -3.02 -11.85
CA SER A 31 -3.08 -2.81 -11.93
C SER A 31 -2.68 -2.21 -13.28
N GLN A 32 -1.63 -1.40 -13.30
CA GLN A 32 -1.00 -0.92 -14.53
C GLN A 32 -0.49 -2.06 -15.45
N PHE A 33 -0.34 -3.26 -14.90
CA PHE A 33 0.07 -4.48 -15.63
C PHE A 33 -1.14 -5.32 -16.06
N SER A 34 -2.35 -4.86 -15.80
CA SER A 34 -3.57 -5.54 -16.26
C SER A 34 -3.76 -5.28 -17.74
N GLU A 35 -4.22 -6.29 -18.47
CA GLU A 35 -4.61 -6.15 -19.88
C GLU A 35 -5.75 -5.11 -20.06
N VAL A 36 -6.58 -4.95 -19.03
CA VAL A 36 -7.67 -3.98 -19.02
C VAL A 36 -7.38 -2.90 -18.01
N ALA A 37 -7.18 -1.68 -18.47
CA ALA A 37 -7.12 -0.51 -17.61
C ALA A 37 -8.55 -0.06 -17.27
N ALA A 38 -8.94 -0.20 -16.00
CA ALA A 38 -10.28 0.17 -15.56
C ALA A 38 -10.23 0.82 -14.17
N VAL A 39 -11.13 1.76 -13.95
CA VAL A 39 -11.42 2.33 -12.63
C VAL A 39 -12.91 2.23 -12.39
N VAL A 40 -13.29 1.72 -11.23
CA VAL A 40 -14.68 1.64 -10.79
C VAL A 40 -14.83 2.49 -9.55
N TYR A 41 -15.87 3.32 -9.56
CA TYR A 41 -16.27 4.12 -8.41
C TYR A 41 -17.54 3.53 -7.81
N ASP A 42 -17.49 3.27 -6.50
CA ASP A 42 -18.62 2.79 -5.73
C ASP A 42 -18.98 3.82 -4.67
N PHE A 43 -20.24 4.26 -4.67
CA PHE A 43 -20.74 5.20 -3.69
C PHE A 43 -21.39 4.47 -2.52
N SER A 44 -21.04 4.87 -1.31
CA SER A 44 -21.64 4.32 -0.10
C SER A 44 -22.03 5.40 0.91
N PRO A 45 -23.08 5.17 1.71
CA PRO A 45 -23.54 6.14 2.71
C PRO A 45 -22.58 6.23 3.92
N SER A 46 -21.63 5.34 4.00
CA SER A 46 -20.66 5.29 5.12
C SER A 46 -19.29 4.80 4.67
N ARG A 47 -18.32 4.87 5.59
CA ARG A 47 -16.97 4.30 5.41
C ARG A 47 -16.83 2.90 6.02
N ALA A 48 -17.92 2.20 6.24
CA ALA A 48 -17.86 0.85 6.82
C ALA A 48 -17.21 -0.14 5.84
N GLY A 49 -16.36 -1.01 6.36
CA GLY A 49 -15.63 -2.00 5.55
C GLY A 49 -16.52 -3.03 4.85
N GLU A 50 -17.80 -3.14 5.27
CA GLU A 50 -18.80 -3.97 4.60
C GLU A 50 -19.00 -3.60 3.13
N HIS A 51 -18.91 -2.30 2.78
CA HIS A 51 -19.04 -1.86 1.39
C HIS A 51 -17.93 -2.44 0.52
N ALA A 52 -16.68 -2.41 0.99
CA ALA A 52 -15.57 -3.01 0.28
C ALA A 52 -15.74 -4.54 0.16
N ARG A 53 -16.20 -5.22 1.21
CA ARG A 53 -16.47 -6.67 1.16
C ARG A 53 -17.58 -7.00 0.18
N ASN A 54 -18.67 -6.24 0.19
CA ASN A 54 -19.79 -6.43 -0.74
C ASN A 54 -19.40 -6.21 -2.19
N PHE A 55 -18.46 -5.27 -2.45
CA PHE A 55 -17.94 -5.04 -3.78
C PHE A 55 -16.97 -6.15 -4.22
N LEU A 56 -16.03 -6.53 -3.38
CA LEU A 56 -15.02 -7.54 -3.69
C LEU A 56 -15.59 -8.96 -3.67
N GLN A 57 -16.59 -9.23 -2.81
CA GLN A 57 -17.22 -10.54 -2.64
C GLN A 57 -16.19 -11.68 -2.51
N ASP A 58 -16.24 -12.65 -3.40
CA ASP A 58 -15.37 -13.82 -3.52
C ASP A 58 -14.11 -13.58 -4.36
N TRP A 59 -13.82 -12.32 -4.71
CA TRP A 59 -12.61 -11.98 -5.46
C TRP A 59 -11.35 -12.41 -4.72
N LYS A 60 -10.47 -13.08 -5.45
CA LYS A 60 -9.17 -13.56 -4.95
C LYS A 60 -8.07 -12.82 -5.69
N GLY A 61 -7.18 -12.21 -4.94
CA GLY A 61 -6.08 -11.49 -5.55
C GLY A 61 -5.33 -10.59 -4.57
N LYS A 62 -4.53 -9.71 -5.12
CA LYS A 62 -3.68 -8.79 -4.37
C LYS A 62 -4.30 -7.40 -4.36
N LEU A 63 -4.65 -6.88 -3.19
CA LEU A 63 -5.23 -5.57 -3.00
C LEU A 63 -4.20 -4.60 -2.42
N VAL A 64 -3.82 -3.60 -3.21
CA VAL A 64 -3.00 -2.49 -2.70
C VAL A 64 -3.89 -1.49 -1.99
N CYS A 65 -3.65 -1.25 -0.72
CA CYS A 65 -4.46 -0.33 0.08
C CYS A 65 -3.63 0.50 1.07
N ASP A 66 -4.31 1.47 1.68
CA ASP A 66 -3.72 2.47 2.58
C ASP A 66 -3.77 2.09 4.08
N ASP A 67 -3.76 0.81 4.41
CA ASP A 67 -3.89 0.31 5.80
C ASP A 67 -5.23 0.69 6.48
N PHE A 68 -6.29 0.90 5.69
CA PHE A 68 -7.60 1.16 6.26
C PHE A 68 -8.19 -0.10 6.91
N GLY A 69 -8.51 -0.01 8.21
CA GLY A 69 -8.99 -1.15 8.99
C GLY A 69 -10.26 -1.84 8.46
N GLY A 70 -11.03 -1.17 7.60
CA GLY A 70 -12.22 -1.74 6.98
C GLY A 70 -11.93 -2.88 5.98
N TYR A 71 -10.70 -3.02 5.49
CA TYR A 71 -10.32 -4.13 4.61
C TYR A 71 -9.94 -5.41 5.36
N LYS A 72 -9.66 -5.35 6.67
CA LYS A 72 -9.10 -6.49 7.43
C LYS A 72 -9.90 -7.78 7.28
N ALA A 73 -11.22 -7.69 7.39
CA ALA A 73 -12.07 -8.87 7.23
C ALA A 73 -12.05 -9.47 5.81
N SER A 74 -11.67 -8.71 4.78
CA SER A 74 -11.49 -9.23 3.42
C SER A 74 -10.21 -10.04 3.29
N PHE A 75 -9.17 -9.67 4.05
CA PHE A 75 -7.89 -10.40 4.04
C PHE A 75 -7.96 -11.75 4.73
N GLU A 76 -8.88 -11.91 5.68
CA GLU A 76 -9.14 -13.20 6.33
C GLU A 76 -9.78 -14.24 5.39
N LEU A 77 -10.41 -13.78 4.29
CA LEU A 77 -11.16 -14.66 3.40
C LEU A 77 -10.32 -15.19 2.23
N SER A 78 -9.64 -14.33 1.49
CA SER A 78 -8.84 -14.76 0.32
C SER A 78 -8.08 -13.64 -0.38
N VAL A 79 -8.21 -12.40 0.09
CA VAL A 79 -7.55 -11.25 -0.50
C VAL A 79 -6.19 -11.06 0.17
N THR A 80 -5.12 -10.99 -0.64
CA THR A 80 -3.79 -10.68 -0.11
C THR A 80 -3.60 -9.17 0.01
N GLU A 81 -3.35 -8.70 1.22
CA GLU A 81 -3.04 -7.29 1.46
C GLU A 81 -1.66 -6.93 0.92
N ILE A 82 -1.59 -5.79 0.23
CA ILE A 82 -0.33 -5.16 -0.15
C ILE A 82 -0.33 -3.73 0.35
N GLY A 83 0.61 -3.41 1.22
CA GLY A 83 0.76 -2.06 1.76
C GLY A 83 1.19 -1.05 0.68
N CYS A 84 0.54 0.10 0.66
CA CYS A 84 0.91 1.19 -0.24
C CYS A 84 2.13 1.94 0.28
N MET A 85 3.28 1.79 -0.38
CA MET A 85 4.53 2.47 0.01
C MET A 85 4.41 4.00 -0.08
N ALA A 86 3.65 4.53 -1.04
CA ALA A 86 3.41 5.97 -1.13
C ALA A 86 2.67 6.51 0.10
N HIS A 87 1.73 5.73 0.64
CA HIS A 87 1.02 6.10 1.85
C HIS A 87 1.94 6.07 3.07
N ALA A 88 2.76 5.03 3.20
CA ALA A 88 3.78 4.94 4.25
C ALA A 88 4.76 6.12 4.16
N ARG A 89 5.26 6.42 2.95
CA ARG A 89 6.14 7.57 2.72
C ARG A 89 5.49 8.89 3.15
N ARG A 90 4.21 9.09 2.84
CA ARG A 90 3.48 10.30 3.23
C ARG A 90 3.44 10.47 4.75
N LYS A 91 3.14 9.40 5.50
CA LYS A 91 3.13 9.44 6.98
C LYS A 91 4.48 9.87 7.55
N PHE A 92 5.59 9.33 7.04
CA PHE A 92 6.93 9.73 7.48
C PHE A 92 7.27 11.16 7.06
N PHE A 93 6.86 11.57 5.86
CA PHE A 93 7.09 12.93 5.38
C PHE A 93 6.36 13.97 6.25
N GLU A 94 5.09 13.74 6.56
CA GLU A 94 4.30 14.61 7.43
C GLU A 94 4.91 14.70 8.83
N LEU A 95 5.36 13.57 9.39
CA LEU A 95 6.04 13.55 10.68
C LEU A 95 7.35 14.34 10.66
N HIS A 96 8.17 14.19 9.62
CA HIS A 96 9.40 14.95 9.47
C HIS A 96 9.13 16.44 9.27
N ALA A 97 8.16 16.79 8.44
CA ALA A 97 7.78 18.19 8.17
C ALA A 97 7.33 18.91 9.44
N THR A 98 6.55 18.22 10.29
CA THR A 98 5.99 18.81 11.51
C THR A 98 7.02 18.90 12.64
N ASN A 99 7.76 17.85 12.91
CA ASN A 99 8.57 17.70 14.12
C ASN A 99 10.09 17.61 13.85
N LYS A 100 10.52 17.72 12.59
CA LYS A 100 11.93 17.50 12.19
C LYS A 100 12.50 16.16 12.71
N SER A 101 11.66 15.15 12.78
CA SER A 101 12.01 13.84 13.32
C SER A 101 13.14 13.19 12.52
N THR A 102 14.26 12.91 13.18
CA THR A 102 15.41 12.20 12.60
C THR A 102 15.06 10.76 12.23
N LEU A 103 14.16 10.13 13.00
CA LEU A 103 13.65 8.79 12.70
C LEU A 103 12.84 8.79 11.41
N ALA A 104 11.97 9.79 11.22
CA ALA A 104 11.21 9.91 9.99
C ALA A 104 12.11 10.20 8.79
N GLU A 105 13.14 11.02 8.96
CA GLU A 105 14.15 11.27 7.93
C GLU A 105 14.87 9.98 7.52
N GLN A 106 15.27 9.17 8.49
CA GLN A 106 15.95 7.91 8.21
C GLN A 106 15.04 6.92 7.46
N ALA A 107 13.76 6.80 7.84
CA ALA A 107 12.78 6.01 7.09
C ALA A 107 12.63 6.50 5.65
N LEU A 108 12.57 7.83 5.45
CA LEU A 108 12.46 8.42 4.12
C LEU A 108 13.69 8.11 3.25
N ARG A 109 14.90 8.02 3.82
CA ARG A 109 16.11 7.61 3.08
C ARG A 109 16.01 6.17 2.57
N TYR A 110 15.55 5.23 3.40
CA TYR A 110 15.31 3.85 2.94
C TYR A 110 14.27 3.79 1.82
N ILE A 111 13.16 4.51 1.99
CA ILE A 111 12.11 4.57 0.98
C ILE A 111 12.63 5.20 -0.31
N GLN A 112 13.48 6.21 -0.23
CA GLN A 112 14.12 6.83 -1.40
C GLN A 112 14.95 5.82 -2.19
N LEU A 113 15.76 4.99 -1.54
CA LEU A 113 16.54 3.93 -2.21
C LEU A 113 15.63 2.99 -3.01
N LEU A 114 14.47 2.61 -2.43
CA LEU A 114 13.49 1.78 -3.15
C LEU A 114 12.94 2.48 -4.38
N TYR A 115 12.63 3.78 -4.29
CA TYR A 115 12.16 4.56 -5.44
C TYR A 115 13.24 4.72 -6.52
N GLU A 116 14.51 4.79 -6.15
CA GLU A 116 15.64 4.83 -7.08
C GLU A 116 15.74 3.52 -7.86
N ILE A 117 15.66 2.37 -7.17
CA ILE A 117 15.63 1.06 -7.80
C ILE A 117 14.44 0.94 -8.77
N GLU A 118 13.25 1.40 -8.36
CA GLU A 118 12.07 1.36 -9.23
C GLU A 118 12.21 2.23 -10.47
N ARG A 119 12.87 3.38 -10.37
CA ARG A 119 13.18 4.20 -11.55
C ARG A 119 14.13 3.50 -12.52
N GLU A 120 15.14 2.79 -11.98
CA GLU A 120 16.08 2.01 -12.76
C GLU A 120 15.39 0.88 -13.55
N VAL A 121 14.39 0.23 -12.95
CA VAL A 121 13.74 -0.95 -13.54
C VAL A 121 12.44 -0.66 -14.29
N ARG A 122 11.98 0.58 -14.31
CA ARG A 122 10.65 0.97 -14.81
C ARG A 122 10.37 0.46 -16.22
N ASP A 123 11.31 0.64 -17.12
CA ASP A 123 11.15 0.38 -18.53
C ASP A 123 11.74 -0.97 -18.97
N LEU A 124 12.16 -1.80 -18.01
CA LEU A 124 12.71 -3.12 -18.27
C LEU A 124 11.60 -4.17 -18.43
N GLU A 125 11.93 -5.24 -19.13
CA GLU A 125 11.07 -6.42 -19.28
C GLU A 125 10.68 -7.02 -17.91
N PRO A 126 9.49 -7.62 -17.77
CA PRO A 126 8.94 -8.07 -16.49
C PRO A 126 9.87 -9.01 -15.70
N ASP A 127 10.51 -9.97 -16.38
CA ASP A 127 11.39 -10.95 -15.73
C ASP A 127 12.70 -10.32 -15.25
N LEU A 128 13.28 -9.43 -16.06
CA LEU A 128 14.47 -8.69 -15.67
C LEU A 128 14.17 -7.74 -14.51
N ARG A 129 13.04 -7.06 -14.55
CA ARG A 129 12.54 -6.21 -13.46
C ARG A 129 12.39 -7.00 -12.18
N ARG A 130 11.77 -8.19 -12.24
CA ARG A 130 11.62 -9.08 -11.08
C ARG A 130 12.98 -9.44 -10.49
N ARG A 131 13.93 -9.84 -11.33
CA ARG A 131 15.28 -10.25 -10.89
C ARG A 131 16.00 -9.11 -10.20
N ILE A 132 16.01 -7.91 -10.78
CA ILE A 132 16.69 -6.75 -10.18
C ILE A 132 16.00 -6.34 -8.88
N ARG A 133 14.67 -6.39 -8.79
CA ARG A 133 13.95 -6.15 -7.53
C ARG A 133 14.35 -7.14 -6.43
N GLN A 134 14.45 -8.43 -6.76
CA GLN A 134 14.92 -9.44 -5.80
C GLN A 134 16.34 -9.18 -5.35
N GLU A 135 17.20 -8.80 -6.26
CA GLU A 135 18.62 -8.55 -5.97
C GLU A 135 18.86 -7.26 -5.18
N LYS A 136 18.20 -6.17 -5.55
CA LYS A 136 18.46 -4.83 -5.00
C LYS A 136 17.40 -4.37 -3.99
N ALA A 137 16.11 -4.52 -4.30
CA ALA A 137 15.04 -3.96 -3.47
C ALA A 137 14.75 -4.81 -2.23
N VAL A 138 14.81 -6.13 -2.32
CA VAL A 138 14.57 -7.01 -1.16
C VAL A 138 15.56 -6.75 -0.02
N PRO A 139 16.88 -6.61 -0.24
CA PRO A 139 17.80 -6.25 0.83
C PRO A 139 17.46 -4.90 1.50
N VAL A 140 17.12 -3.89 0.72
CA VAL A 140 16.72 -2.56 1.26
C VAL A 140 15.43 -2.67 2.08
N MET A 141 14.47 -3.45 1.62
CA MET A 141 13.23 -3.70 2.36
C MET A 141 13.50 -4.42 3.68
N ASN A 142 14.36 -5.42 3.69
CA ASN A 142 14.74 -6.14 4.90
C ASN A 142 15.45 -5.21 5.89
N MET A 143 16.33 -4.34 5.41
CA MET A 143 16.99 -3.34 6.27
C MET A 143 15.98 -2.34 6.85
N LEU A 144 15.07 -1.82 6.03
CA LEU A 144 14.00 -0.93 6.50
C LEU A 144 13.14 -1.62 7.56
N HIS A 145 12.74 -2.87 7.31
CA HIS A 145 11.93 -3.63 8.24
C HIS A 145 12.65 -3.90 9.57
N ALA A 146 13.88 -4.39 9.53
CA ALA A 146 14.68 -4.63 10.73
C ALA A 146 14.89 -3.33 11.54
N TRP A 147 15.15 -2.22 10.83
CA TRP A 147 15.28 -0.92 11.45
C TRP A 147 13.95 -0.47 12.10
N MET A 148 12.82 -0.65 11.44
CA MET A 148 11.50 -0.29 12.00
C MET A 148 11.17 -1.11 13.26
N ILE A 149 11.49 -2.40 13.28
CA ILE A 149 11.33 -3.23 14.49
C ILE A 149 12.14 -2.64 15.63
N ALA A 150 13.43 -2.35 15.40
CA ALA A 150 14.29 -1.79 16.41
C ALA A 150 13.81 -0.42 16.94
N GLN A 151 13.26 0.43 16.06
CA GLN A 151 12.72 1.72 16.47
C GLN A 151 11.38 1.61 17.19
N ARG A 152 10.58 0.58 16.89
CA ARG A 152 9.26 0.40 17.51
C ARG A 152 9.32 0.30 19.03
N ASP A 153 10.35 -0.32 19.55
CA ASP A 153 10.53 -0.53 20.99
C ASP A 153 11.01 0.75 21.70
N LEU A 154 11.55 1.70 20.94
CA LEU A 154 12.08 2.97 21.46
C LEU A 154 11.06 4.13 21.40
N VAL A 155 9.93 3.97 20.70
CA VAL A 155 8.95 5.05 20.53
C VAL A 155 7.69 4.79 21.34
N PRO A 156 7.05 5.85 21.89
CA PRO A 156 5.82 5.74 22.69
C PRO A 156 4.68 5.08 21.90
N GLU A 157 3.77 4.42 22.62
CA GLU A 157 2.52 3.95 22.06
C GLU A 157 1.73 5.10 21.45
N GLY A 158 1.08 4.84 20.31
CA GLY A 158 0.31 5.87 19.58
C GLY A 158 1.14 6.78 18.67
N SER A 159 2.49 6.67 18.65
CA SER A 159 3.30 7.43 17.70
C SER A 159 2.99 7.01 16.25
N ALA A 160 3.15 7.96 15.31
CA ALA A 160 2.97 7.71 13.89
C ALA A 160 3.91 6.59 13.36
N ILE A 161 5.08 6.44 13.94
CA ILE A 161 6.04 5.37 13.61
C ILE A 161 5.48 4.01 14.04
N ARG A 162 4.93 3.90 15.25
CA ARG A 162 4.35 2.65 15.77
C ARG A 162 3.08 2.24 15.03
N SER A 163 2.31 3.20 14.53
CA SER A 163 1.11 2.95 13.74
C SER A 163 1.39 2.59 12.27
N THR A 164 2.61 2.82 11.79
CA THR A 164 3.00 2.47 10.42
C THR A 164 3.32 0.97 10.36
N ARG A 165 2.33 0.17 9.98
CA ARG A 165 2.52 -1.26 9.73
C ARG A 165 3.09 -1.46 8.34
N LEU A 166 4.39 -1.66 8.24
CA LEU A 166 4.99 -2.30 7.08
C LEU A 166 5.17 -3.77 7.46
N GLN A 167 4.23 -4.61 7.04
CA GLN A 167 4.33 -6.05 7.32
C GLN A 167 5.32 -6.69 6.34
N PRO A 168 6.29 -7.49 6.81
CA PRO A 168 7.27 -8.14 5.93
C PRO A 168 6.65 -9.08 4.92
N GLU A 169 5.55 -9.71 5.29
CA GLU A 169 4.81 -10.66 4.45
C GLU A 169 4.16 -9.99 3.24
N THR A 170 3.74 -8.72 3.38
CA THR A 170 3.22 -7.90 2.28
C THR A 170 4.31 -7.27 1.43
N LEU A 171 5.53 -7.16 1.96
CA LEU A 171 6.67 -6.56 1.28
C LEU A 171 7.37 -7.52 0.30
N GLY A 172 7.34 -8.83 0.60
CA GLY A 172 7.96 -9.86 -0.26
C GLY A 172 7.21 -10.15 -1.56
N SER A 173 5.93 -9.76 -1.67
CA SER A 173 5.10 -10.14 -2.81
C SER A 173 4.90 -9.06 -3.86
N ALA A 174 4.90 -7.80 -3.52
CA ALA A 174 4.93 -6.67 -4.46
C ALA A 174 5.02 -5.34 -3.71
N VAL A 175 6.11 -4.65 -3.83
CA VAL A 175 6.14 -3.22 -3.52
C VAL A 175 5.41 -2.51 -4.66
N ALA A 176 4.15 -2.13 -4.44
CA ALA A 176 3.47 -1.24 -5.35
C ALA A 176 3.99 0.18 -5.13
N LEU A 177 5.02 0.53 -5.86
CA LEU A 177 5.50 1.90 -5.93
C LEU A 177 4.71 2.63 -7.02
N PRO A 178 4.15 3.82 -6.74
CA PRO A 178 3.49 4.62 -7.75
C PRO A 178 4.51 5.10 -8.80
N ARG A 179 3.98 5.37 -9.99
CA ARG A 179 4.74 6.06 -11.05
C ARG A 179 5.14 7.47 -10.63
#